data_91a7d30aa56ca23a97c572b65f0ae98b
#
_entry.id   91a7d30aa56ca23a97c572b65f0ae98b
#
_cell.length_a   1.000
_cell.length_b   1.000
_cell.length_c   1.000
_cell.angle_alpha   90.00
_cell.angle_beta   90.00
_cell.angle_gamma   90.00
#
_symmetry.space_group_name_H-M   'P 1'
#
loop_
_entity.id
_entity.type
_entity.pdbx_description
1 polymer ?
#
loop_
_entity_poly.entity_id
_entity_poly.type
_entity_poly.pdbx_seq_one_letter_code
_entity_poly.pdbx_strand_id
1 'polypeptide(L)'
;MKNIFSRLFRPDETITEKQVERKFVKAVKEAGGLAMKFVSPGRVGVPDRIVLMPDGRIAFAEIKRPGGKLRRAQEAVHREIRKMGFPVCDIRSDTDIRTFCEFFFDA
;
A
#
# COMPACT_ATOMS: atom_id res chain seq x y z
N MET A 1 17.60 24.26 14.82
CA MET A 1 16.37 24.55 14.10
C MET A 1 16.23 23.72 12.85
N LYS A 2 17.29 23.68 12.11
CA LYS A 2 17.31 22.87 10.93
C LYS A 2 16.88 21.42 11.21
N ASN A 3 17.29 20.89 12.35
CA ASN A 3 16.95 19.51 12.70
C ASN A 3 15.47 19.31 12.97
N ILE A 4 14.84 20.35 13.48
CA ILE A 4 13.41 20.26 13.74
C ILE A 4 12.65 20.15 12.43
N PHE A 5 13.00 20.96 11.45
CA PHE A 5 12.37 20.89 10.15
C PHE A 5 12.64 19.55 9.48
N SER A 6 13.87 19.08 9.55
CA SER A 6 14.23 17.81 8.97
C SER A 6 13.36 16.69 9.54
N ARG A 7 13.16 16.74 10.86
CA ARG A 7 12.34 15.73 11.52
C ARG A 7 10.89 15.80 11.10
N LEU A 8 10.38 17.02 10.93
CA LEU A 8 9.00 17.21 10.54
C LEU A 8 8.73 16.75 9.12
N PHE A 9 9.72 16.88 8.25
CA PHE A 9 9.53 16.55 6.83
C PHE A 9 10.21 15.28 6.40
N ARG A 10 10.71 14.50 7.36
CA ARG A 10 11.27 13.18 7.10
C ARG A 10 10.60 12.11 7.96
N PRO A 11 9.29 12.19 8.13
CA PRO A 11 8.61 11.19 8.97
C PRO A 11 8.74 9.79 8.43
N ASP A 12 8.90 9.67 7.13
CA ASP A 12 8.91 8.37 6.48
C ASP A 12 10.09 7.52 6.90
N GLU A 13 11.19 8.15 7.30
CA GLU A 13 12.38 7.40 7.65
C GLU A 13 12.26 6.63 8.95
N THR A 14 11.33 7.05 9.81
CA THR A 14 11.16 6.41 11.11
C THR A 14 9.90 5.59 11.22
N ILE A 15 9.08 5.59 10.19
CA ILE A 15 7.83 4.83 10.20
C ILE A 15 8.10 3.35 9.98
N THR A 16 7.49 2.51 10.81
CA THR A 16 7.59 1.06 10.65
C THR A 16 6.58 0.58 9.61
N GLU A 17 6.82 -0.60 9.08
CA GLU A 17 5.88 -1.22 8.14
C GLU A 17 4.49 -1.36 8.76
N LYS A 18 4.44 -1.76 10.03
CA LYS A 18 3.17 -1.91 10.73
C LYS A 18 2.40 -0.61 10.82
N GLN A 19 3.11 0.49 11.04
CA GLN A 19 2.49 1.81 11.09
C GLN A 19 1.97 2.23 9.72
N VAL A 20 2.73 1.96 8.67
CA VAL A 20 2.28 2.24 7.30
C VAL A 20 1.01 1.46 7.01
N GLU A 21 1.01 0.17 7.34
CA GLU A 21 -0.15 -0.68 7.10
C GLU A 21 -1.40 -0.16 7.82
N ARG A 22 -1.25 0.19 9.09
CA ARG A 22 -2.37 0.68 9.87
C ARG A 22 -2.95 1.97 9.31
N LYS A 23 -2.07 2.89 8.92
CA LYS A 23 -2.50 4.15 8.32
C LYS A 23 -3.20 3.92 6.99
N PHE A 24 -2.68 3.00 6.18
CA PHE A 24 -3.26 2.70 4.88
C PHE A 24 -4.68 2.13 5.03
N VAL A 25 -4.84 1.15 5.91
CA VAL A 25 -6.14 0.52 6.14
C VAL A 25 -7.16 1.57 6.59
N LYS A 26 -6.75 2.45 7.49
CA LYS A 26 -7.62 3.51 7.99
C LYS A 26 -8.01 4.49 6.89
N ALA A 27 -7.04 4.91 6.09
CA ALA A 27 -7.29 5.87 5.01
C ALA A 27 -8.25 5.30 3.97
N VAL A 28 -8.06 4.03 3.60
CA VAL A 28 -8.95 3.37 2.64
C VAL A 28 -10.37 3.28 3.20
N LYS A 29 -10.50 2.95 4.48
CA LYS A 29 -11.82 2.87 5.10
C LYS A 29 -12.50 4.23 5.12
N GLU A 30 -11.77 5.28 5.46
CA GLU A 30 -12.31 6.63 5.46
C GLU A 30 -12.73 7.09 4.07
N ALA A 31 -12.05 6.59 3.05
CA ALA A 31 -12.40 6.90 1.66
C ALA A 31 -13.57 6.08 1.13
N GLY A 32 -14.06 5.11 1.90
CA GLY A 32 -15.21 4.32 1.53
C GLY A 32 -14.91 2.91 1.02
N GLY A 33 -13.66 2.48 1.10
CA GLY A 33 -13.27 1.16 0.65
C GLY A 33 -12.98 0.20 1.79
N LEU A 34 -12.52 -1.00 1.43
CA LEU A 34 -12.09 -2.02 2.38
C LEU A 34 -10.71 -2.52 1.96
N ALA A 35 -9.74 -2.43 2.86
CA ALA A 35 -8.41 -2.99 2.65
C ALA A 35 -8.32 -4.28 3.45
N MET A 36 -8.63 -5.39 2.82
CA MET A 36 -8.67 -6.68 3.49
C MET A 36 -7.33 -7.39 3.39
N LYS A 37 -6.98 -8.11 4.43
CA LYS A 37 -5.76 -8.89 4.43
C LYS A 37 -5.85 -9.97 3.36
N PHE A 38 -4.76 -10.11 2.59
CA PHE A 38 -4.72 -11.12 1.55
C PHE A 38 -3.70 -12.19 1.94
N VAL A 39 -4.18 -13.42 2.04
CA VAL A 39 -3.33 -14.57 2.37
C VAL A 39 -3.59 -15.64 1.33
N SER A 40 -2.52 -16.21 0.77
CA SER A 40 -2.63 -17.31 -0.17
C SER A 40 -1.76 -18.46 0.32
N PRO A 41 -2.35 -19.49 0.93
CA PRO A 41 -1.54 -20.62 1.41
C PRO A 41 -0.82 -21.35 0.28
N GLY A 42 -1.39 -21.32 -0.93
CA GLY A 42 -0.82 -22.04 -2.05
C GLY A 42 0.24 -21.29 -2.81
N ARG A 43 0.50 -20.02 -2.47
CA ARG A 43 1.46 -19.25 -3.24
C ARG A 43 2.12 -18.14 -2.42
N VAL A 44 3.46 -18.16 -2.44
CA VAL A 44 4.26 -17.12 -1.77
C VAL A 44 4.35 -15.90 -2.67
N GLY A 45 4.30 -14.71 -2.06
CA GLY A 45 4.54 -13.47 -2.79
C GLY A 45 3.33 -12.66 -3.15
N VAL A 46 2.13 -13.08 -2.70
CA VAL A 46 0.93 -12.27 -2.96
C VAL A 46 1.01 -10.95 -2.19
N PRO A 47 0.36 -9.88 -2.70
CA PRO A 47 0.33 -8.60 -2.00
C PRO A 47 -0.35 -8.72 -0.63
N ASP A 48 -0.05 -7.79 0.27
CA ASP A 48 -0.54 -7.83 1.64
C ASP A 48 -2.03 -7.59 1.77
N ARG A 49 -2.58 -6.74 0.91
CA ARG A 49 -3.97 -6.30 1.02
C ARG A 49 -4.69 -6.35 -0.32
N ILE A 50 -5.95 -6.79 -0.27
CA ILE A 50 -6.91 -6.58 -1.35
C ILE A 50 -7.72 -5.35 -0.98
N VAL A 51 -7.84 -4.40 -1.91
CA VAL A 51 -8.63 -3.19 -1.69
C VAL A 51 -9.87 -3.25 -2.57
N LEU A 52 -11.02 -3.27 -1.91
CA LEU A 52 -12.31 -3.27 -2.59
C LEU A 52 -12.87 -1.85 -2.57
N MET A 53 -13.36 -1.40 -3.71
CA MET A 53 -13.90 -0.05 -3.87
C MET A 53 -15.40 -0.11 -4.13
N PRO A 54 -16.14 0.96 -3.73
CA PRO A 54 -17.61 0.93 -3.82
C PRO A 54 -18.15 0.72 -5.22
N ASP A 55 -17.40 1.11 -6.25
CA ASP A 55 -17.82 0.97 -7.64
C ASP A 55 -17.46 -0.37 -8.26
N GLY A 56 -17.00 -1.33 -7.45
CA GLY A 56 -16.68 -2.67 -7.92
C GLY A 56 -15.26 -2.86 -8.40
N ARG A 57 -14.42 -1.82 -8.32
CA ARG A 57 -13.01 -1.96 -8.68
C ARG A 57 -12.24 -2.66 -7.57
N ILE A 58 -11.16 -3.31 -7.97
CA ILE A 58 -10.26 -4.02 -7.05
C ILE A 58 -8.84 -3.56 -7.33
N ALA A 59 -8.10 -3.31 -6.26
CA ALA A 59 -6.67 -3.06 -6.35
C ALA A 59 -5.96 -3.87 -5.29
N PHE A 60 -4.66 -4.06 -5.46
CA PHE A 60 -3.84 -4.76 -4.47
C PHE A 60 -2.79 -3.80 -3.94
N ALA A 61 -2.42 -3.97 -2.69
CA ALA A 61 -1.41 -3.13 -2.06
C ALA A 61 -0.38 -3.98 -1.35
N GLU A 62 0.88 -3.66 -1.63
CA GLU A 62 2.01 -4.25 -0.92
C GLU A 62 2.52 -3.22 0.08
N ILE A 63 2.56 -3.59 1.35
CA ILE A 63 2.97 -2.68 2.41
C ILE A 63 4.45 -2.90 2.72
N LYS A 64 5.21 -1.82 2.73
CA LYS A 64 6.63 -1.84 3.07
C LYS A 64 6.95 -0.62 3.91
N ARG A 65 7.98 -0.72 4.74
CA ARG A 65 8.53 0.47 5.37
C ARG A 65 9.25 1.30 4.32
N PRO A 66 9.48 2.57 4.57
CA PRO A 66 10.28 3.38 3.64
C PRO A 66 11.65 2.73 3.42
N GLY A 67 12.05 2.65 2.16
CA GLY A 67 13.31 2.00 1.79
C GLY A 67 13.23 0.49 1.73
N GLY A 68 12.13 -0.11 2.11
CA GLY A 68 11.95 -1.55 2.02
C GLY A 68 11.88 -2.02 0.57
N LYS A 69 12.36 -3.24 0.31
CA LYS A 69 12.41 -3.76 -1.06
C LYS A 69 11.57 -5.02 -1.18
N LEU A 70 11.03 -5.22 -2.38
CA LEU A 70 10.29 -6.44 -2.69
C LEU A 70 11.25 -7.61 -2.85
N ARG A 71 10.79 -8.78 -2.46
CA ARG A 71 11.50 -10.04 -2.77
C ARG A 71 11.16 -10.46 -4.19
N ARG A 72 11.99 -11.32 -4.76
CA ARG A 72 11.76 -11.81 -6.13
C ARG A 72 10.41 -12.46 -6.30
N ALA A 73 10.00 -13.26 -5.33
CA ALA A 73 8.69 -13.92 -5.39
C ALA A 73 7.56 -12.91 -5.43
N GLN A 74 7.70 -11.82 -4.67
CA GLN A 74 6.70 -10.77 -4.67
C GLN A 74 6.64 -10.06 -6.03
N GLU A 75 7.80 -9.73 -6.57
CA GLU A 75 7.86 -9.09 -7.89
C GLU A 75 7.21 -9.94 -8.96
N ALA A 76 7.46 -11.24 -8.92
CA ALA A 76 6.90 -12.16 -9.91
C ALA A 76 5.38 -12.23 -9.83
N VAL A 77 4.86 -12.39 -8.62
CA VAL A 77 3.40 -12.47 -8.42
C VAL A 77 2.72 -11.16 -8.79
N HIS A 78 3.33 -10.03 -8.38
CA HIS A 78 2.77 -8.72 -8.71
C HIS A 78 2.69 -8.51 -10.22
N ARG A 79 3.71 -8.95 -10.96
CA ARG A 79 3.68 -8.85 -12.42
C ARG A 79 2.53 -9.64 -13.01
N GLU A 80 2.30 -10.85 -12.49
CA GLU A 80 1.20 -11.68 -12.99
C GLU A 80 -0.17 -11.04 -12.72
N ILE A 81 -0.34 -10.48 -11.54
CA ILE A 81 -1.59 -9.81 -11.19
C ILE A 81 -1.82 -8.61 -12.11
N ARG A 82 -0.77 -7.82 -12.36
CA ARG A 82 -0.86 -6.67 -13.26
C ARG A 82 -1.22 -7.10 -14.68
N LYS A 83 -0.70 -8.24 -15.13
CA LYS A 83 -1.02 -8.77 -16.46
C LYS A 83 -2.49 -9.15 -16.57
N MET A 84 -3.13 -9.50 -15.47
CA MET A 84 -4.55 -9.81 -15.45
C MET A 84 -5.40 -8.53 -15.43
N GLY A 85 -4.77 -7.36 -15.38
CA GLY A 85 -5.48 -6.09 -15.43
C GLY A 85 -5.75 -5.45 -14.08
N PHE A 86 -5.19 -6.00 -13.00
CA PHE A 86 -5.41 -5.43 -11.68
C PHE A 86 -4.21 -4.62 -11.21
N PRO A 87 -4.44 -3.41 -10.67
CA PRO A 87 -3.33 -2.64 -10.13
C PRO A 87 -2.75 -3.27 -8.88
N VAL A 88 -1.43 -3.22 -8.76
CA VAL A 88 -0.72 -3.58 -7.54
C VAL A 88 0.17 -2.39 -7.21
N CYS A 89 -0.05 -1.80 -6.05
CA CYS A 89 0.63 -0.59 -5.64
C CYS A 89 1.49 -0.85 -4.42
N ASP A 90 2.70 -0.28 -4.42
CA ASP A 90 3.57 -0.33 -3.27
C ASP A 90 3.25 0.86 -2.37
N ILE A 91 3.03 0.58 -1.10
CA ILE A 91 2.66 1.61 -0.12
C ILE A 91 3.75 1.66 0.93
N ARG A 92 4.55 2.74 0.92
CA ARG A 92 5.70 2.87 1.81
C ARG A 92 5.65 4.11 2.70
N SER A 93 4.71 5.02 2.44
CA SER A 93 4.75 6.32 3.09
C SER A 93 3.38 6.97 3.11
N ASP A 94 3.25 8.05 3.87
CA ASP A 94 2.03 8.84 3.87
C ASP A 94 1.73 9.40 2.47
N THR A 95 2.78 9.76 1.74
CA THR A 95 2.62 10.22 0.35
C THR A 95 2.01 9.14 -0.52
N ASP A 96 2.50 7.91 -0.40
CA ASP A 96 1.96 6.80 -1.17
C ASP A 96 0.49 6.56 -0.83
N ILE A 97 0.14 6.64 0.45
CA ILE A 97 -1.23 6.46 0.91
C ILE A 97 -2.13 7.52 0.28
N ARG A 98 -1.70 8.76 0.33
CA ARG A 98 -2.47 9.87 -0.23
C ARG A 98 -2.64 9.69 -1.73
N THR A 99 -1.55 9.38 -2.43
CA THR A 99 -1.60 9.19 -3.88
C THR A 99 -2.55 8.06 -4.25
N PHE A 100 -2.50 6.96 -3.51
CA PHE A 100 -3.40 5.83 -3.72
C PHE A 100 -4.87 6.27 -3.57
N CYS A 101 -5.17 6.96 -2.49
CA CYS A 101 -6.54 7.37 -2.23
C CYS A 101 -7.04 8.40 -3.24
N GLU A 102 -6.18 9.32 -3.63
CA GLU A 102 -6.55 10.31 -4.65
C GLU A 102 -6.82 9.64 -5.99
N PHE A 103 -6.00 8.67 -6.35
CA PHE A 103 -6.16 8.01 -7.64
C PHE A 103 -7.40 7.13 -7.69
N PHE A 104 -7.68 6.40 -6.63
CA PHE A 104 -8.73 5.39 -6.66
C PHE A 104 -10.07 5.84 -6.08
N PHE A 105 -10.10 6.85 -5.23
CA PHE A 105 -11.32 7.25 -4.53
C PHE A 105 -11.79 8.67 -4.82
N ASP A 106 -10.91 9.52 -5.28
CA ASP A 106 -11.32 10.88 -5.56
C ASP A 106 -12.24 10.92 -6.75
N ALA A 107 -13.29 11.61 -6.55
CA ALA A 107 -14.25 11.79 -7.61
C ALA A 107 -13.74 12.81 -8.62
#